data_11d91e355e817bf50c9174174e41de7a
#
_entry.id   11d91e355e817bf50c9174174e41de7a
#
_cell.length_a   1.000
_cell.length_b   1.000
_cell.length_c   1.000
_cell.angle_alpha   90.00
_cell.angle_beta   90.00
_cell.angle_gamma   90.00
#
_symmetry.space_group_name_H-M   'P 1'
#
loop_
_entity.id
_entity.type
_entity.pdbx_description
1 polymer ?
#
loop_
_entity_poly.entity_id
_entity_poly.type
_entity_poly.pdbx_seq_one_letter_code
_entity_poly.pdbx_strand_id
1 'polypeptide(L)'
;MSYVLSEPYATLYEEYLEYEKRGLSIQAYESLQGQTMRFLKWLEEKELALQEVKIVHAMEFKNDMAKKTNIYGMSVSQGTVCNYIKTARRFYRWLLEREEVKTNPFLEIDYPRIPEHISRNVLTESQMNRLLERLRHFNEAGSKKEAARLYVCHVLSEFMYSTGLRIEEASKVKACDINFLSHYVYVRNGKGGKSRTAFLSEYAAGVLKLYLEKGKAKADMILYGEKRETVFSGIYTSLMQMLNFRLRKTCIELELPVITSHGFRHSLGTHLLRSGCDMRHIQVILGHDKLSSTQIYTKVYAEDLKNSIDKYHPRQWIKSGEDRNEKRSCEAVHS
;
A
#
# COMPACT_ATOMS: atom_id res chain seq x y z
N MET A 1 -25.53 -2.15 -12.57
CA MET A 1 -25.89 -3.48 -13.04
C MET A 1 -24.63 -4.33 -13.10
N SER A 2 -24.57 -5.47 -12.40
CA SER A 2 -23.49 -6.44 -12.55
C SER A 2 -23.65 -7.10 -13.92
N TYR A 3 -22.62 -7.00 -14.76
CA TYR A 3 -22.58 -7.68 -16.05
C TYR A 3 -22.49 -9.19 -15.80
N VAL A 4 -23.34 -9.95 -16.46
CA VAL A 4 -23.35 -11.42 -16.41
C VAL A 4 -22.80 -11.91 -17.73
N LEU A 5 -21.76 -12.75 -17.70
CA LEU A 5 -21.21 -13.42 -18.89
C LEU A 5 -22.22 -14.45 -19.41
N SER A 6 -22.28 -14.63 -20.73
CA SER A 6 -23.01 -15.74 -21.36
C SER A 6 -22.20 -17.04 -21.32
N GLU A 7 -22.86 -18.16 -21.52
CA GLU A 7 -22.16 -19.42 -21.73
C GLU A 7 -21.48 -19.46 -23.12
N PRO A 8 -20.26 -20.03 -23.24
CA PRO A 8 -19.53 -20.83 -22.22
C PRO A 8 -18.61 -20.01 -21.31
N TYR A 9 -18.54 -18.68 -21.49
CA TYR A 9 -17.59 -17.83 -20.75
C TYR A 9 -17.86 -17.79 -19.26
N ALA A 10 -19.11 -17.86 -18.84
CA ALA A 10 -19.47 -17.86 -17.41
C ALA A 10 -18.87 -19.07 -16.67
N THR A 11 -19.05 -20.28 -17.22
CA THR A 11 -18.49 -21.52 -16.68
C THR A 11 -16.96 -21.48 -16.64
N LEU A 12 -16.30 -21.09 -17.74
CA LEU A 12 -14.84 -20.99 -17.82
C LEU A 12 -14.26 -19.95 -16.84
N TYR A 13 -14.98 -18.86 -16.62
CA TYR A 13 -14.59 -17.84 -15.64
C TYR A 13 -14.55 -18.42 -14.23
N GLU A 14 -15.59 -19.11 -13.82
CA GLU A 14 -15.68 -19.72 -12.47
C GLU A 14 -14.61 -20.80 -12.26
N GLU A 15 -14.44 -21.71 -13.23
CA GLU A 15 -13.42 -22.76 -13.16
C GLU A 15 -11.99 -22.18 -13.09
N TYR A 16 -11.69 -21.16 -13.90
CA TYR A 16 -10.39 -20.50 -13.86
C TYR A 16 -10.12 -19.81 -12.53
N LEU A 17 -11.11 -19.14 -11.98
CA LEU A 17 -10.96 -18.47 -10.70
C LEU A 17 -10.77 -19.46 -9.54
N GLU A 18 -11.45 -20.60 -9.55
CA GLU A 18 -11.25 -21.63 -8.54
C GLU A 18 -9.84 -22.28 -8.66
N TYR A 19 -9.35 -22.50 -9.88
CA TYR A 19 -7.99 -22.96 -10.13
C TYR A 19 -6.95 -21.99 -9.55
N GLU A 20 -7.12 -20.69 -9.76
CA GLU A 20 -6.16 -19.65 -9.36
C GLU A 20 -6.21 -19.27 -7.88
N LYS A 21 -7.34 -19.53 -7.20
CA LYS A 21 -7.60 -19.15 -5.81
C LYS A 21 -6.55 -19.65 -4.83
N ARG A 22 -6.02 -20.85 -5.06
CA ARG A 22 -5.09 -21.52 -4.14
C ARG A 22 -3.71 -20.88 -4.02
N GLY A 23 -3.32 -20.04 -4.97
CA GLY A 23 -1.98 -19.46 -5.04
C GLY A 23 -1.90 -17.95 -4.84
N LEU A 24 -3.03 -17.26 -4.64
CA LEU A 24 -3.09 -15.80 -4.64
C LEU A 24 -3.48 -15.22 -3.28
N SER A 25 -2.97 -14.01 -2.99
CA SER A 25 -3.53 -13.18 -1.92
C SER A 25 -4.92 -12.69 -2.31
N ILE A 26 -5.74 -12.30 -1.33
CA ILE A 26 -7.12 -11.80 -1.56
C ILE A 26 -7.13 -10.66 -2.59
N GLN A 27 -6.23 -9.67 -2.46
CA GLN A 27 -6.17 -8.55 -3.40
C GLN A 27 -5.73 -8.94 -4.80
N ALA A 28 -4.77 -9.88 -4.90
CA ALA A 28 -4.33 -10.39 -6.20
C ALA A 28 -5.46 -11.17 -6.88
N TYR A 29 -6.23 -11.93 -6.10
CA TYR A 29 -7.40 -12.65 -6.57
C TYR A 29 -8.51 -11.71 -7.05
N GLU A 30 -8.89 -10.68 -6.26
CA GLU A 30 -9.87 -9.66 -6.66
C GLU A 30 -9.44 -8.92 -7.93
N SER A 31 -8.16 -8.60 -8.03
CA SER A 31 -7.61 -7.97 -9.24
C SER A 31 -7.68 -8.89 -10.45
N LEU A 32 -7.36 -10.18 -10.27
CA LEU A 32 -7.46 -11.20 -11.31
C LEU A 32 -8.92 -11.37 -11.77
N GLN A 33 -9.86 -11.46 -10.83
CA GLN A 33 -11.31 -11.55 -11.14
C GLN A 33 -11.74 -10.39 -12.04
N GLY A 34 -11.46 -9.14 -11.63
CA GLY A 34 -11.86 -7.97 -12.41
C GLY A 34 -11.21 -7.89 -13.79
N GLN A 35 -9.95 -8.33 -13.91
CA GLN A 35 -9.23 -8.31 -15.18
C GLN A 35 -9.69 -9.43 -16.11
N THR A 36 -9.92 -10.64 -15.60
CA THR A 36 -10.44 -11.77 -16.37
C THR A 36 -11.86 -11.50 -16.85
N MET A 37 -12.74 -11.01 -15.97
CA MET A 37 -14.10 -10.59 -16.35
C MET A 37 -14.09 -9.60 -17.50
N ARG A 38 -13.18 -8.60 -17.47
CA ARG A 38 -13.07 -7.59 -18.52
C ARG A 38 -12.56 -8.17 -19.83
N PHE A 39 -11.67 -9.16 -19.77
CA PHE A 39 -11.18 -9.84 -20.96
C PHE A 39 -12.28 -10.68 -21.62
N LEU A 40 -12.98 -11.48 -20.86
CA LEU A 40 -14.08 -12.32 -21.37
C LEU A 40 -15.22 -11.47 -21.93
N LYS A 41 -15.58 -10.39 -21.24
CA LYS A 41 -16.54 -9.42 -21.75
C LYS A 41 -16.12 -8.82 -23.09
N TRP A 42 -14.84 -8.50 -23.28
CA TRP A 42 -14.32 -8.01 -24.56
C TRP A 42 -14.45 -9.05 -25.66
N LEU A 43 -14.24 -10.35 -25.37
CA LEU A 43 -14.46 -11.43 -26.33
C LEU A 43 -15.93 -11.54 -26.73
N GLU A 44 -16.86 -11.44 -25.79
CA GLU A 44 -18.30 -11.43 -26.07
C GLU A 44 -18.71 -10.21 -26.94
N GLU A 45 -18.22 -9.01 -26.62
CA GLU A 45 -18.48 -7.79 -27.39
C GLU A 45 -17.95 -7.89 -28.82
N LYS A 46 -16.95 -8.74 -29.07
CA LYS A 46 -16.36 -9.00 -30.40
C LYS A 46 -16.89 -10.26 -31.08
N GLU A 47 -17.77 -10.99 -30.41
CA GLU A 47 -18.31 -12.28 -30.90
C GLU A 47 -17.19 -13.28 -31.27
N LEU A 48 -16.09 -13.30 -30.50
CA LEU A 48 -14.90 -14.11 -30.77
C LEU A 48 -14.86 -15.34 -29.87
N ALA A 49 -14.91 -16.54 -30.46
CA ALA A 49 -14.63 -17.77 -29.71
C ALA A 49 -13.15 -17.84 -29.28
N LEU A 50 -12.86 -18.46 -28.13
CA LEU A 50 -11.49 -18.57 -27.58
C LEU A 50 -10.49 -19.21 -28.56
N GLN A 51 -10.96 -20.21 -29.33
CA GLN A 51 -10.16 -20.91 -30.32
C GLN A 51 -9.83 -20.08 -31.56
N GLU A 52 -10.60 -19.04 -31.81
CA GLU A 52 -10.47 -18.14 -32.99
C GLU A 52 -9.57 -16.94 -32.72
N VAL A 53 -9.21 -16.69 -31.44
CA VAL A 53 -8.37 -15.55 -31.08
C VAL A 53 -6.96 -15.73 -31.63
N LYS A 54 -6.56 -14.83 -32.50
CA LYS A 54 -5.23 -14.75 -33.15
C LYS A 54 -4.44 -13.56 -32.58
N ILE A 55 -3.16 -13.45 -32.93
CA ILE A 55 -2.28 -12.32 -32.53
C ILE A 55 -2.92 -10.96 -32.87
N VAL A 56 -3.60 -10.85 -34.02
CA VAL A 56 -4.28 -9.59 -34.42
C VAL A 56 -5.34 -9.17 -33.40
N HIS A 57 -6.13 -10.14 -32.89
CA HIS A 57 -7.14 -9.88 -31.87
C HIS A 57 -6.50 -9.53 -30.50
N ALA A 58 -5.37 -10.16 -30.16
CA ALA A 58 -4.62 -9.84 -28.94
C ALA A 58 -4.01 -8.42 -29.01
N MET A 59 -3.57 -7.97 -30.18
CA MET A 59 -3.15 -6.58 -30.43
C MET A 59 -4.34 -5.60 -30.32
N GLU A 60 -5.49 -5.97 -30.87
CA GLU A 60 -6.73 -5.18 -30.77
C GLU A 60 -7.16 -5.02 -29.30
N PHE A 61 -7.17 -6.12 -28.54
CA PHE A 61 -7.45 -6.08 -27.10
C PHE A 61 -6.52 -5.10 -26.36
N LYS A 62 -5.20 -5.19 -26.60
CA LYS A 62 -4.21 -4.26 -26.04
C LYS A 62 -4.56 -2.81 -26.35
N ASN A 63 -4.89 -2.50 -27.61
CA ASN A 63 -5.19 -1.15 -28.05
C ASN A 63 -6.52 -0.64 -27.46
N ASP A 64 -7.55 -1.48 -27.40
CA ASP A 64 -8.84 -1.14 -26.81
C ASP A 64 -8.72 -0.89 -25.31
N MET A 65 -7.91 -1.70 -24.60
CA MET A 65 -7.65 -1.45 -23.19
C MET A 65 -6.86 -0.15 -22.94
N ALA A 66 -5.97 0.24 -23.85
CA ALA A 66 -5.22 1.49 -23.77
C ALA A 66 -6.11 2.74 -23.97
N LYS A 67 -7.18 2.62 -24.77
CA LYS A 67 -8.14 3.71 -25.03
C LYS A 67 -9.17 3.91 -23.91
N LYS A 68 -9.33 2.91 -23.00
CA LYS A 68 -10.31 3.02 -21.92
C LYS A 68 -9.92 4.13 -20.94
N THR A 69 -10.93 4.76 -20.38
CA THR A 69 -10.78 5.75 -19.32
C THR A 69 -11.23 5.14 -17.98
N ASN A 70 -10.65 5.62 -16.88
CA ASN A 70 -11.11 5.28 -15.55
C ASN A 70 -12.37 6.07 -15.17
N ILE A 71 -12.92 5.83 -14.00
CA ILE A 71 -14.13 6.50 -13.48
C ILE A 71 -13.98 8.02 -13.35
N TYR A 72 -12.76 8.54 -13.45
CA TYR A 72 -12.44 9.99 -13.42
C TYR A 72 -12.17 10.57 -14.80
N GLY A 73 -12.45 9.83 -15.88
CA GLY A 73 -12.22 10.26 -17.26
C GLY A 73 -10.74 10.26 -17.72
N MET A 74 -9.83 9.79 -16.89
CA MET A 74 -8.39 9.70 -17.21
C MET A 74 -8.07 8.40 -17.94
N SER A 75 -7.17 8.47 -18.93
CA SER A 75 -6.69 7.28 -19.65
C SER A 75 -6.08 6.25 -18.67
N VAL A 76 -6.33 4.98 -18.98
CA VAL A 76 -5.75 3.86 -18.23
C VAL A 76 -4.22 3.88 -18.35
N SER A 77 -3.51 3.68 -17.22
CA SER A 77 -2.04 3.68 -17.22
C SER A 77 -1.46 2.52 -18.03
N GLN A 78 -0.26 2.72 -18.60
CA GLN A 78 0.47 1.66 -19.32
C GLN A 78 0.69 0.42 -18.43
N GLY A 79 0.94 0.61 -17.13
CA GLY A 79 1.04 -0.49 -16.16
C GLY A 79 -0.25 -1.29 -16.02
N THR A 80 -1.42 -0.62 -16.11
CA THR A 80 -2.72 -1.29 -16.08
C THR A 80 -2.95 -2.08 -17.38
N VAL A 81 -2.57 -1.53 -18.53
CA VAL A 81 -2.62 -2.26 -19.81
C VAL A 81 -1.73 -3.50 -19.76
N CYS A 82 -0.50 -3.39 -19.23
CA CYS A 82 0.38 -4.54 -19.02
C CYS A 82 -0.29 -5.63 -18.17
N ASN A 83 -1.03 -5.25 -17.13
CA ASN A 83 -1.73 -6.21 -16.28
C ASN A 83 -2.86 -6.92 -17.02
N TYR A 84 -3.63 -6.23 -17.87
CA TYR A 84 -4.63 -6.88 -18.73
C TYR A 84 -4.01 -7.92 -19.67
N ILE A 85 -2.88 -7.58 -20.31
CA ILE A 85 -2.17 -8.52 -21.21
C ILE A 85 -1.65 -9.71 -20.40
N LYS A 86 -1.07 -9.48 -19.21
CA LYS A 86 -0.59 -10.57 -18.33
C LYS A 86 -1.71 -11.50 -17.92
N THR A 87 -2.88 -10.97 -17.59
CA THR A 87 -4.05 -11.77 -17.20
C THR A 87 -4.57 -12.59 -18.37
N ALA A 88 -4.73 -12.00 -19.56
CA ALA A 88 -5.15 -12.75 -20.75
C ALA A 88 -4.13 -13.84 -21.12
N ARG A 89 -2.82 -13.54 -21.06
CA ARG A 89 -1.74 -14.52 -21.27
C ARG A 89 -1.81 -15.67 -20.27
N ARG A 90 -2.10 -15.39 -18.99
CA ARG A 90 -2.22 -16.40 -17.94
C ARG A 90 -3.47 -17.24 -18.12
N PHE A 91 -4.59 -16.64 -18.50
CA PHE A 91 -5.82 -17.35 -18.80
C PHE A 91 -5.65 -18.31 -19.98
N TYR A 92 -5.02 -17.88 -21.08
CA TYR A 92 -4.71 -18.76 -22.22
C TYR A 92 -3.71 -19.86 -21.88
N ARG A 93 -2.80 -19.65 -20.93
CA ARG A 93 -1.93 -20.73 -20.45
C ARG A 93 -2.74 -21.83 -19.77
N TRP A 94 -3.69 -21.45 -18.93
CA TRP A 94 -4.59 -22.39 -18.28
C TRP A 94 -5.47 -23.15 -19.29
N LEU A 95 -5.97 -22.48 -20.34
CA LEU A 95 -6.71 -23.14 -21.43
C LEU A 95 -5.84 -24.12 -22.23
N LEU A 96 -4.55 -23.81 -22.44
CA LEU A 96 -3.59 -24.73 -23.08
C LEU A 96 -3.36 -25.99 -22.22
N GLU A 97 -3.21 -25.84 -20.92
CA GLU A 97 -3.07 -26.98 -19.98
C GLU A 97 -4.29 -27.90 -20.00
N ARG A 98 -5.46 -27.40 -20.39
CA ARG A 98 -6.72 -28.13 -20.55
C ARG A 98 -6.98 -28.61 -21.99
N GLU A 99 -6.07 -28.35 -22.90
CA GLU A 99 -6.22 -28.66 -24.32
C GLU A 99 -7.42 -27.99 -25.01
N GLU A 100 -8.01 -26.95 -24.41
CA GLU A 100 -9.15 -26.22 -24.96
C GLU A 100 -8.75 -25.28 -26.11
N VAL A 101 -7.50 -24.87 -26.16
CA VAL A 101 -6.90 -24.06 -27.24
C VAL A 101 -5.55 -24.67 -27.65
N LYS A 102 -5.14 -24.42 -28.91
CA LYS A 102 -3.88 -24.93 -29.45
C LYS A 102 -2.69 -23.99 -29.25
N THR A 103 -2.96 -22.71 -29.09
CA THR A 103 -1.93 -21.66 -29.00
C THR A 103 -2.36 -20.57 -28.02
N ASN A 104 -1.37 -19.84 -27.51
CA ASN A 104 -1.62 -18.65 -26.70
C ASN A 104 -1.24 -17.39 -27.48
N PRO A 105 -2.24 -16.66 -28.03
CA PRO A 105 -1.98 -15.51 -28.90
C PRO A 105 -1.36 -14.31 -28.19
N PHE A 106 -1.34 -14.31 -26.86
CA PHE A 106 -0.76 -13.25 -26.04
C PHE A 106 0.73 -13.40 -25.76
N LEU A 107 1.37 -14.55 -26.13
CA LEU A 107 2.80 -14.77 -25.85
C LEU A 107 3.70 -13.78 -26.61
N GLU A 108 3.34 -13.45 -27.84
CA GLU A 108 4.13 -12.59 -28.72
C GLU A 108 3.74 -11.10 -28.58
N ILE A 109 2.79 -10.76 -27.72
CA ILE A 109 2.40 -9.37 -27.51
C ILE A 109 3.40 -8.66 -26.61
N ASP A 110 4.08 -7.67 -27.17
CA ASP A 110 4.95 -6.81 -26.39
C ASP A 110 4.18 -5.98 -25.37
N TYR A 111 4.71 -5.93 -24.15
CA TYR A 111 4.18 -5.04 -23.14
C TYR A 111 4.41 -3.58 -23.54
N PRO A 112 3.44 -2.69 -23.28
CA PRO A 112 3.67 -1.26 -23.40
C PRO A 112 4.92 -0.86 -22.61
N ARG A 113 5.78 -0.03 -23.20
CA ARG A 113 6.91 0.55 -22.47
C ARG A 113 6.36 1.42 -21.36
N ILE A 114 6.58 1.02 -20.13
CA ILE A 114 6.30 1.86 -18.97
C ILE A 114 7.47 2.83 -18.91
N PRO A 115 7.24 4.16 -19.06
CA PRO A 115 8.31 5.12 -18.86
C PRO A 115 8.91 4.84 -17.47
N GLU A 116 10.22 4.76 -17.39
CA GLU A 116 10.91 4.78 -16.10
C GLU A 116 10.61 6.12 -15.45
N HIS A 117 9.46 6.24 -14.78
CA HIS A 117 9.20 7.36 -13.92
C HIS A 117 10.17 7.24 -12.75
N ILE A 118 11.30 7.87 -12.92
CA ILE A 118 12.16 8.24 -11.81
C ILE A 118 11.25 8.94 -10.82
N SER A 119 11.07 8.27 -9.66
CA SER A 119 10.42 8.82 -8.49
C SER A 119 8.99 9.34 -8.70
N ARG A 120 8.06 8.45 -8.57
CA ARG A 120 6.68 8.79 -8.22
C ARG A 120 6.70 9.58 -6.90
N ASN A 121 6.57 10.89 -7.00
CA ASN A 121 6.28 11.80 -5.87
C ASN A 121 6.96 11.41 -4.54
N VAL A 122 8.29 11.39 -4.52
CA VAL A 122 9.07 11.34 -3.29
C VAL A 122 9.21 12.78 -2.81
N LEU A 123 8.70 13.10 -1.63
CA LEU A 123 8.91 14.39 -1.01
C LEU A 123 10.37 14.51 -0.56
N THR A 124 10.92 15.69 -0.60
CA THR A 124 12.18 15.99 0.11
C THR A 124 11.96 15.91 1.62
N GLU A 125 13.03 15.83 2.42
CA GLU A 125 12.90 15.81 3.89
C GLU A 125 12.18 17.05 4.42
N SER A 126 12.49 18.23 3.89
CA SER A 126 11.80 19.48 4.24
C SER A 126 10.31 19.44 3.89
N GLN A 127 9.95 18.93 2.70
CA GLN A 127 8.56 18.76 2.29
C GLN A 127 7.82 17.75 3.16
N MET A 128 8.48 16.64 3.50
CA MET A 128 7.92 15.61 4.38
C MET A 128 7.67 16.18 5.79
N ASN A 129 8.62 16.93 6.33
CA ASN A 129 8.45 17.58 7.64
C ASN A 129 7.28 18.58 7.61
N ARG A 130 7.15 19.42 6.56
CA ARG A 130 6.00 20.33 6.40
C ARG A 130 4.67 19.57 6.34
N LEU A 131 4.62 18.45 5.61
CA LEU A 131 3.43 17.61 5.53
C LEU A 131 3.04 17.04 6.89
N LEU A 132 4.00 16.42 7.58
CA LEU A 132 3.76 15.77 8.88
C LEU A 132 3.37 16.80 9.95
N GLU A 133 4.02 17.98 9.96
CA GLU A 133 3.67 19.07 10.85
C GLU A 133 2.24 19.57 10.59
N ARG A 134 1.83 19.75 9.33
CA ARG A 134 0.45 20.16 9.01
C ARG A 134 -0.59 19.11 9.41
N LEU A 135 -0.27 17.82 9.29
CA LEU A 135 -1.13 16.73 9.74
C LEU A 135 -1.32 16.70 11.27
N ARG A 136 -0.38 17.27 12.02
CA ARG A 136 -0.41 17.37 13.47
C ARG A 136 -1.45 18.37 13.98
N HIS A 137 -1.87 19.35 13.17
CA HIS A 137 -2.87 20.35 13.51
C HIS A 137 -4.29 19.82 13.31
N PHE A 138 -4.64 18.70 13.96
CA PHE A 138 -5.96 18.05 13.85
C PHE A 138 -7.08 18.72 14.68
N ASN A 139 -6.73 19.63 15.60
CA ASN A 139 -7.69 20.34 16.42
C ASN A 139 -8.51 21.42 15.67
N GLU A 140 -8.07 21.79 14.46
CA GLU A 140 -8.77 22.74 13.59
C GLU A 140 -9.99 22.12 12.87
N ALA A 141 -10.38 20.90 13.25
CA ALA A 141 -11.48 20.18 12.62
C ALA A 141 -12.85 20.73 13.04
N GLY A 142 -13.78 20.80 12.09
CA GLY A 142 -15.14 21.28 12.34
C GLY A 142 -16.02 20.33 13.15
N SER A 143 -15.59 19.09 13.41
CA SER A 143 -16.34 18.12 14.22
C SER A 143 -15.43 17.14 14.96
N LYS A 144 -15.96 16.57 16.08
CA LYS A 144 -15.25 15.54 16.88
C LYS A 144 -14.87 14.33 16.02
N LYS A 145 -15.71 13.92 15.08
CA LYS A 145 -15.46 12.77 14.19
C LYS A 145 -14.35 13.08 13.20
N GLU A 146 -14.28 14.28 12.68
CA GLU A 146 -13.21 14.72 11.79
C GLU A 146 -11.89 14.86 12.56
N ALA A 147 -11.89 15.47 13.75
CA ALA A 147 -10.73 15.56 14.62
C ALA A 147 -10.13 14.17 14.91
N ALA A 148 -10.97 13.20 15.28
CA ALA A 148 -10.53 11.82 15.51
C ALA A 148 -9.90 11.18 14.26
N ARG A 149 -10.49 11.39 13.07
CA ARG A 149 -9.92 10.91 11.81
C ARG A 149 -8.56 11.55 11.51
N LEU A 150 -8.44 12.86 11.70
CA LEU A 150 -7.21 13.60 11.45
C LEU A 150 -6.11 13.17 12.43
N TYR A 151 -6.47 12.94 13.70
CA TYR A 151 -5.53 12.44 14.69
C TYR A 151 -4.99 11.05 14.32
N VAL A 152 -5.88 10.12 13.95
CA VAL A 152 -5.45 8.80 13.45
C VAL A 152 -4.57 8.95 12.21
N CYS A 153 -4.90 9.83 11.26
CA CYS A 153 -4.07 10.08 10.07
C CYS A 153 -2.68 10.61 10.44
N HIS A 154 -2.57 11.53 11.40
CA HIS A 154 -1.29 12.04 11.89
C HIS A 154 -0.42 10.91 12.44
N VAL A 155 -0.93 10.17 13.43
CA VAL A 155 -0.19 9.08 14.07
C VAL A 155 0.20 7.99 13.09
N LEU A 156 -0.72 7.61 12.20
CA LEU A 156 -0.47 6.62 11.15
C LEU A 156 0.61 7.10 10.17
N SER A 157 0.64 8.39 9.82
CA SER A 157 1.65 8.98 8.94
C SER A 157 3.05 8.92 9.56
N GLU A 158 3.19 9.33 10.81
CA GLU A 158 4.46 9.24 11.55
C GLU A 158 4.92 7.79 11.68
N PHE A 159 4.00 6.89 12.01
CA PHE A 159 4.27 5.47 12.12
C PHE A 159 4.76 4.86 10.81
N MET A 160 4.06 5.14 9.70
CA MET A 160 4.41 4.62 8.38
C MET A 160 5.72 5.21 7.84
N TYR A 161 5.96 6.50 8.06
CA TYR A 161 7.20 7.14 7.63
C TYR A 161 8.41 6.63 8.44
N SER A 162 8.23 6.38 9.73
CA SER A 162 9.29 5.84 10.59
C SER A 162 9.62 4.38 10.26
N THR A 163 8.61 3.52 10.12
CA THR A 163 8.79 2.07 9.97
C THR A 163 8.95 1.60 8.52
N GLY A 164 8.53 2.41 7.56
CA GLY A 164 8.43 1.99 6.16
C GLY A 164 7.42 0.88 5.90
N LEU A 165 6.51 0.58 6.83
CA LEU A 165 5.49 -0.44 6.68
C LEU A 165 4.51 -0.11 5.54
N ARG A 166 4.00 -1.17 4.89
CA ARG A 166 2.85 -1.02 4.00
C ARG A 166 1.60 -0.78 4.84
N ILE A 167 0.63 -0.04 4.31
CA ILE A 167 -0.60 0.27 5.07
C ILE A 167 -1.37 -0.99 5.50
N GLU A 168 -1.33 -2.05 4.72
CA GLU A 168 -1.91 -3.34 5.09
C GLU A 168 -1.16 -3.99 6.27
N GLU A 169 0.17 -3.89 6.31
CA GLU A 169 0.97 -4.35 7.44
C GLU A 169 0.64 -3.50 8.68
N ALA A 170 0.62 -2.18 8.54
CA ALA A 170 0.32 -1.24 9.62
C ALA A 170 -1.07 -1.47 10.23
N SER A 171 -2.09 -1.78 9.40
CA SER A 171 -3.46 -2.02 9.87
C SER A 171 -3.61 -3.29 10.76
N LYS A 172 -2.67 -4.21 10.66
CA LYS A 172 -2.68 -5.48 11.41
C LYS A 172 -1.87 -5.43 12.71
N VAL A 173 -1.13 -4.35 12.95
CA VAL A 173 -0.28 -4.20 14.16
C VAL A 173 -1.16 -4.07 15.40
N LYS A 174 -0.83 -4.85 16.43
CA LYS A 174 -1.43 -4.77 17.77
C LYS A 174 -0.49 -4.08 18.75
N ALA A 175 -1.02 -3.57 19.85
CA ALA A 175 -0.19 -2.91 20.87
C ALA A 175 0.89 -3.84 21.44
N CYS A 176 0.60 -5.15 21.61
CA CYS A 176 1.56 -6.15 22.06
C CYS A 176 2.69 -6.46 21.06
N ASP A 177 2.57 -6.01 19.80
CA ASP A 177 3.62 -6.18 18.79
C ASP A 177 4.68 -5.07 18.86
N ILE A 178 4.47 -4.04 19.71
CA ILE A 178 5.35 -2.87 19.82
C ILE A 178 6.21 -2.96 21.06
N ASN A 179 7.50 -2.86 20.88
CA ASN A 179 8.45 -2.71 21.98
C ASN A 179 8.94 -1.26 22.03
N PHE A 180 8.40 -0.49 22.98
CA PHE A 180 8.75 0.92 23.17
C PHE A 180 10.14 1.13 23.79
N LEU A 181 10.68 0.13 24.51
CA LEU A 181 12.03 0.23 25.08
C LEU A 181 13.11 0.10 24.03
N SER A 182 12.91 -0.82 23.09
CA SER A 182 13.88 -1.11 22.01
C SER A 182 13.46 -0.51 20.67
N HIS A 183 12.38 0.26 20.63
CA HIS A 183 11.87 0.99 19.47
C HIS A 183 11.68 0.10 18.22
N TYR A 184 11.02 -1.05 18.36
CA TYR A 184 10.69 -1.90 17.21
C TYR A 184 9.24 -2.38 17.22
N VAL A 185 8.78 -2.80 16.04
CA VAL A 185 7.46 -3.39 15.80
C VAL A 185 7.64 -4.75 15.18
N TYR A 186 7.01 -5.76 15.75
CA TYR A 186 6.98 -7.11 15.17
C TYR A 186 5.83 -7.21 14.17
N VAL A 187 6.16 -7.44 12.90
CA VAL A 187 5.21 -7.60 11.79
C VAL A 187 4.95 -9.10 11.58
N ARG A 188 3.78 -9.59 12.01
CA ARG A 188 3.48 -11.04 12.05
C ARG A 188 3.34 -11.68 10.67
N ASN A 189 2.63 -11.03 9.75
CA ASN A 189 2.30 -11.56 8.42
C ASN A 189 2.68 -10.54 7.36
N GLY A 190 3.97 -10.42 7.07
CA GLY A 190 4.46 -9.63 5.94
C GLY A 190 4.13 -10.29 4.59
N LYS A 191 4.55 -9.67 3.50
CA LYS A 191 4.36 -10.21 2.15
C LYS A 191 4.96 -11.63 2.06
N GLY A 192 4.17 -12.59 1.55
CA GLY A 192 4.56 -14.00 1.48
C GLY A 192 4.50 -14.75 2.82
N GLY A 193 3.79 -14.23 3.84
CA GLY A 193 3.61 -14.88 5.14
C GLY A 193 4.83 -14.81 6.08
N LYS A 194 5.90 -14.09 5.70
CA LYS A 194 7.13 -13.97 6.49
C LYS A 194 6.99 -12.87 7.54
N SER A 195 7.30 -13.23 8.79
CA SER A 195 7.40 -12.24 9.88
C SER A 195 8.70 -11.47 9.81
N ARG A 196 8.70 -10.21 10.23
CA ARG A 196 9.89 -9.36 10.29
C ARG A 196 9.78 -8.31 11.38
N THR A 197 10.89 -7.72 11.73
CA THR A 197 10.96 -6.55 12.62
C THR A 197 11.04 -5.27 11.78
N ALA A 198 10.26 -4.26 12.17
CA ALA A 198 10.37 -2.89 11.67
C ALA A 198 10.80 -1.97 12.82
N PHE A 199 11.58 -0.94 12.52
CA PHE A 199 12.15 -0.06 13.54
C PHE A 199 11.36 1.26 13.62
N LEU A 200 11.17 1.75 14.84
CA LEU A 200 10.58 3.06 15.13
C LEU A 200 11.69 4.06 15.42
N SER A 201 11.57 5.28 14.89
CA SER A 201 12.34 6.42 15.40
C SER A 201 11.83 6.77 16.81
N GLU A 202 12.68 7.38 17.62
CA GLU A 202 12.32 7.83 18.98
C GLU A 202 11.09 8.74 18.97
N TYR A 203 11.05 9.69 18.01
CA TYR A 203 9.93 10.60 17.84
C TYR A 203 8.61 9.85 17.56
N ALA A 204 8.60 8.94 16.59
CA ALA A 204 7.40 8.18 16.24
C ALA A 204 6.96 7.25 17.39
N ALA A 205 7.90 6.70 18.15
CA ALA A 205 7.61 5.91 19.34
C ALA A 205 6.91 6.76 20.40
N GLY A 206 7.36 8.00 20.63
CA GLY A 206 6.71 8.96 21.56
C GLY A 206 5.29 9.31 21.13
N VAL A 207 5.09 9.67 19.84
CA VAL A 207 3.76 9.96 19.26
C VAL A 207 2.81 8.76 19.40
N LEU A 208 3.30 7.57 19.06
CA LEU A 208 2.51 6.35 19.13
C LEU A 208 2.14 5.96 20.57
N LYS A 209 3.08 6.11 21.51
CA LYS A 209 2.84 5.85 22.95
C LYS A 209 1.74 6.77 23.48
N LEU A 210 1.83 8.07 23.19
CA LEU A 210 0.82 9.04 23.59
C LEU A 210 -0.56 8.71 23.00
N TYR A 211 -0.61 8.32 21.73
CA TYR A 211 -1.84 7.89 21.08
C TYR A 211 -2.46 6.68 21.78
N LEU A 212 -1.69 5.64 22.06
CA LEU A 212 -2.18 4.42 22.71
C LEU A 212 -2.69 4.68 24.13
N GLU A 213 -1.98 5.50 24.90
CA GLU A 213 -2.33 5.80 26.31
C GLU A 213 -3.53 6.73 26.44
N LYS A 214 -3.61 7.76 25.60
CA LYS A 214 -4.58 8.86 25.79
C LYS A 214 -5.61 9.01 24.68
N GLY A 215 -5.29 8.65 23.46
CA GLY A 215 -6.09 9.01 22.27
C GLY A 215 -6.86 7.86 21.64
N LYS A 216 -6.26 6.66 21.58
CA LYS A 216 -6.79 5.52 20.81
C LYS A 216 -8.20 5.12 21.25
N ALA A 217 -8.41 4.89 22.54
CA ALA A 217 -9.72 4.43 23.04
C ALA A 217 -10.84 5.41 22.69
N LYS A 218 -10.58 6.72 22.75
CA LYS A 218 -11.54 7.76 22.40
C LYS A 218 -11.77 7.84 20.89
N ALA A 219 -10.70 7.78 20.09
CA ALA A 219 -10.82 7.74 18.64
C ALA A 219 -11.65 6.54 18.17
N ASP A 220 -11.41 5.35 18.72
CA ASP A 220 -12.17 4.14 18.43
C ASP A 220 -13.67 4.31 18.74
N MET A 221 -14.01 4.86 19.92
CA MET A 221 -15.39 5.12 20.32
C MET A 221 -16.08 6.13 19.39
N ILE A 222 -15.39 7.19 18.99
CA ILE A 222 -15.94 8.22 18.09
C ILE A 222 -16.14 7.68 16.66
N LEU A 223 -15.18 6.88 16.17
CA LEU A 223 -15.18 6.42 14.79
C LEU A 223 -16.00 5.14 14.57
N TYR A 224 -15.98 4.23 15.54
CA TYR A 224 -16.49 2.86 15.40
C TYR A 224 -17.52 2.45 16.46
N GLY A 225 -17.69 3.24 17.53
CA GLY A 225 -18.58 2.94 18.63
C GLY A 225 -18.07 1.86 19.61
N GLU A 226 -16.88 1.33 19.40
CA GLU A 226 -16.27 0.25 20.21
C GLU A 226 -14.75 0.38 20.25
N LYS A 227 -14.09 -0.17 21.28
CA LYS A 227 -12.65 -0.29 21.35
C LYS A 227 -12.19 -1.47 20.47
N ARG A 228 -11.08 -1.30 19.77
CA ARG A 228 -10.53 -2.31 18.87
C ARG A 228 -9.10 -2.71 19.26
N GLU A 229 -8.73 -3.95 18.92
CA GLU A 229 -7.47 -4.55 19.35
C GLU A 229 -6.26 -4.02 18.57
N THR A 230 -6.43 -3.75 17.26
CA THR A 230 -5.36 -3.22 16.44
C THR A 230 -5.03 -1.77 16.79
N VAL A 231 -3.77 -1.36 16.62
CA VAL A 231 -3.32 0.00 16.87
C VAL A 231 -4.12 1.00 16.04
N PHE A 232 -4.23 0.74 14.75
CA PHE A 232 -5.04 1.53 13.82
C PHE A 232 -6.30 0.74 13.47
N SER A 233 -7.40 1.18 14.03
CA SER A 233 -8.68 0.47 13.92
C SER A 233 -9.31 0.67 12.55
N GLY A 234 -9.87 -0.40 11.98
CA GLY A 234 -10.53 -0.38 10.68
C GLY A 234 -9.98 -1.39 9.70
N ILE A 235 -10.74 -1.64 8.63
CA ILE A 235 -10.29 -2.45 7.50
C ILE A 235 -9.22 -1.66 6.75
N TYR A 236 -8.17 -2.32 6.27
CA TYR A 236 -7.04 -1.64 5.63
C TYR A 236 -7.45 -0.73 4.46
N THR A 237 -8.49 -1.12 3.68
CA THR A 237 -9.01 -0.31 2.57
C THR A 237 -9.60 1.02 3.05
N SER A 238 -10.35 1.01 4.15
CA SER A 238 -10.91 2.21 4.77
C SER A 238 -9.82 3.12 5.34
N LEU A 239 -8.82 2.54 6.02
CA LEU A 239 -7.65 3.28 6.51
C LEU A 239 -6.86 3.91 5.35
N MET A 240 -6.65 3.15 4.28
CA MET A 240 -5.95 3.62 3.08
C MET A 240 -6.71 4.78 2.40
N GLN A 241 -8.02 4.65 2.23
CA GLN A 241 -8.85 5.69 1.63
C GLN A 241 -8.85 6.96 2.48
N MET A 242 -9.05 6.83 3.79
CA MET A 242 -9.02 7.93 4.74
C MET A 242 -7.67 8.66 4.71
N LEU A 243 -6.56 7.93 4.80
CA LEU A 243 -5.21 8.49 4.78
C LEU A 243 -4.90 9.15 3.43
N ASN A 244 -5.14 8.46 2.31
CA ASN A 244 -4.84 9.00 0.98
C ASN A 244 -5.68 10.24 0.65
N PHE A 245 -6.95 10.27 1.07
CA PHE A 245 -7.80 11.46 0.94
C PHE A 245 -7.19 12.66 1.72
N ARG A 246 -6.77 12.44 2.96
CA ARG A 246 -6.17 13.49 3.78
C ARG A 246 -4.82 13.93 3.22
N LEU A 247 -3.95 13.00 2.81
CA LEU A 247 -2.67 13.31 2.19
C LEU A 247 -2.85 14.18 0.95
N ARG A 248 -3.77 13.79 0.05
CA ARG A 248 -4.09 14.59 -1.14
C ARG A 248 -4.50 16.01 -0.80
N LYS A 249 -5.45 16.17 0.14
CA LYS A 249 -5.93 17.50 0.59
C LYS A 249 -4.78 18.33 1.14
N THR A 250 -3.98 17.77 2.04
CA THR A 250 -2.88 18.48 2.69
C THR A 250 -1.74 18.80 1.72
N CYS A 251 -1.40 17.89 0.80
CA CYS A 251 -0.39 18.18 -0.22
C CYS A 251 -0.81 19.33 -1.14
N ILE A 252 -2.07 19.38 -1.56
CA ILE A 252 -2.61 20.48 -2.37
C ILE A 252 -2.58 21.80 -1.58
N GLU A 253 -3.01 21.79 -0.32
CA GLU A 253 -2.98 22.96 0.58
C GLU A 253 -1.57 23.54 0.74
N LEU A 254 -0.55 22.67 0.81
CA LEU A 254 0.85 23.05 0.99
C LEU A 254 1.62 23.23 -0.34
N GLU A 255 0.96 23.10 -1.47
CA GLU A 255 1.58 23.13 -2.81
C GLU A 255 2.72 22.09 -2.96
N LEU A 256 2.51 20.89 -2.39
CA LEU A 256 3.45 19.78 -2.45
C LEU A 256 3.02 18.75 -3.51
N PRO A 257 3.98 17.99 -4.06
CA PRO A 257 3.65 16.81 -4.86
C PRO A 257 2.73 15.86 -4.08
N VAL A 258 1.61 15.46 -4.68
CA VAL A 258 0.64 14.56 -4.00
C VAL A 258 1.25 13.19 -3.83
N ILE A 259 1.35 12.72 -2.59
CA ILE A 259 1.76 11.36 -2.25
C ILE A 259 0.58 10.52 -1.78
N THR A 260 0.77 9.20 -1.78
CA THR A 260 -0.12 8.23 -1.17
C THR A 260 0.55 7.59 0.05
N SER A 261 -0.15 6.72 0.76
CA SER A 261 0.41 5.93 1.85
C SER A 261 1.73 5.21 1.48
N HIS A 262 1.87 4.74 0.24
CA HIS A 262 3.11 4.17 -0.28
C HIS A 262 4.26 5.20 -0.41
N GLY A 263 3.93 6.47 -0.57
CA GLY A 263 4.89 7.57 -0.66
C GLY A 263 5.77 7.70 0.58
N PHE A 264 5.25 7.42 1.78
CA PHE A 264 6.04 7.41 3.02
C PHE A 264 7.21 6.43 2.95
N ARG A 265 6.93 5.20 2.52
CA ARG A 265 7.94 4.15 2.37
C ARG A 265 8.99 4.49 1.31
N HIS A 266 8.56 5.04 0.16
CA HIS A 266 9.48 5.47 -0.88
C HIS A 266 10.35 6.65 -0.42
N SER A 267 9.76 7.62 0.28
CA SER A 267 10.49 8.75 0.84
C SER A 267 11.50 8.29 1.91
N LEU A 268 11.10 7.40 2.82
CA LEU A 268 12.02 6.83 3.82
C LEU A 268 13.23 6.18 3.14
N GLY A 269 13.01 5.29 2.17
CA GLY A 269 14.11 4.61 1.47
C GLY A 269 15.04 5.59 0.76
N THR A 270 14.48 6.63 0.13
CA THR A 270 15.27 7.67 -0.55
C THR A 270 16.04 8.55 0.45
N HIS A 271 15.44 8.92 1.57
CA HIS A 271 16.07 9.75 2.58
C HIS A 271 17.21 9.00 3.28
N LEU A 272 17.01 7.74 3.67
CA LEU A 272 18.05 6.89 4.23
C LEU A 272 19.23 6.75 3.26
N LEU A 273 18.96 6.53 1.96
CA LEU A 273 20.00 6.43 0.95
C LEU A 273 20.78 7.74 0.80
N ARG A 274 20.09 8.89 0.74
CA ARG A 274 20.72 10.21 0.65
C ARG A 274 21.53 10.56 1.89
N SER A 275 21.10 10.08 3.06
CA SER A 275 21.84 10.25 4.31
C SER A 275 23.07 9.34 4.41
N GLY A 276 23.31 8.45 3.43
CA GLY A 276 24.47 7.56 3.38
C GLY A 276 24.26 6.19 4.03
N CYS A 277 23.01 5.80 4.31
CA CYS A 277 22.70 4.47 4.79
C CYS A 277 22.98 3.41 3.70
N ASP A 278 23.63 2.31 4.07
CA ASP A 278 23.92 1.23 3.14
C ASP A 278 22.65 0.65 2.51
N MET A 279 22.69 0.41 1.19
CA MET A 279 21.55 -0.11 0.42
C MET A 279 21.03 -1.45 0.97
N ARG A 280 21.92 -2.30 1.50
CA ARG A 280 21.53 -3.59 2.09
C ARG A 280 20.74 -3.38 3.37
N HIS A 281 21.13 -2.42 4.22
CA HIS A 281 20.37 -2.04 5.41
C HIS A 281 18.99 -1.51 5.01
N ILE A 282 18.91 -0.63 4.01
CA ILE A 282 17.63 -0.10 3.49
C ILE A 282 16.73 -1.22 3.00
N GLN A 283 17.25 -2.20 2.26
CA GLN A 283 16.48 -3.35 1.78
C GLN A 283 15.90 -4.16 2.93
N VAL A 284 16.67 -4.39 3.99
CA VAL A 284 16.20 -5.13 5.18
C VAL A 284 15.19 -4.30 5.98
N ILE A 285 15.46 -3.02 6.23
CA ILE A 285 14.56 -2.09 6.95
C ILE A 285 13.19 -2.07 6.23
N LEU A 286 13.21 -1.95 4.92
CA LEU A 286 11.99 -1.93 4.13
C LEU A 286 11.37 -3.34 3.93
N GLY A 287 12.09 -4.43 4.15
CA GLY A 287 11.62 -5.81 3.94
C GLY A 287 11.39 -6.11 2.46
N HIS A 288 12.43 -5.99 1.63
CA HIS A 288 12.40 -6.37 0.22
C HIS A 288 12.72 -7.86 0.05
N ASP A 289 11.84 -8.63 -0.61
CA ASP A 289 11.84 -10.10 -0.71
C ASP A 289 13.02 -10.74 -1.47
N LYS A 290 13.94 -9.99 -2.05
CA LYS A 290 15.00 -10.54 -2.90
C LYS A 290 16.27 -11.02 -2.19
N LEU A 291 16.28 -11.05 -0.86
CA LEU A 291 17.35 -11.68 -0.08
C LEU A 291 16.82 -12.97 0.53
N SER A 292 16.89 -14.05 -0.24
CA SER A 292 16.59 -15.43 0.18
C SER A 292 17.74 -15.98 1.01
N SER A 293 17.92 -15.52 2.24
CA SER A 293 18.71 -16.22 3.25
C SER A 293 18.33 -15.73 4.65
N THR A 294 17.15 -16.16 5.08
CA THR A 294 16.55 -15.77 6.39
C THR A 294 17.26 -16.43 7.59
N GLN A 295 18.32 -17.16 7.41
CA GLN A 295 18.97 -17.90 8.52
C GLN A 295 20.27 -17.32 9.08
N ILE A 296 20.78 -16.19 8.57
CA ILE A 296 22.07 -15.64 9.02
C ILE A 296 21.94 -14.30 9.78
N TYR A 297 20.73 -13.78 9.98
CA TYR A 297 20.53 -12.50 10.67
C TYR A 297 20.37 -12.69 12.18
N THR A 298 21.49 -12.96 12.83
CA THR A 298 21.64 -13.01 14.30
C THR A 298 21.54 -11.60 14.92
N LYS A 299 21.48 -11.51 16.24
CA LYS A 299 21.35 -10.28 17.05
C LYS A 299 22.21 -9.09 16.59
N VAL A 300 23.40 -9.34 16.05
CA VAL A 300 24.36 -8.32 15.58
C VAL A 300 23.73 -7.41 14.50
N TYR A 301 22.99 -8.01 13.56
CA TYR A 301 22.35 -7.22 12.50
C TYR A 301 21.16 -6.37 12.96
N ALA A 302 20.45 -6.78 14.01
CA ALA A 302 19.36 -6.00 14.56
C ALA A 302 19.86 -4.69 15.20
N GLU A 303 21.00 -4.73 15.87
CA GLU A 303 21.65 -3.54 16.44
C GLU A 303 22.18 -2.60 15.35
N ASP A 304 22.81 -3.14 14.30
CA ASP A 304 23.30 -2.34 13.16
C ASP A 304 22.14 -1.67 12.40
N LEU A 305 21.02 -2.36 12.23
CA LEU A 305 19.83 -1.80 11.60
C LEU A 305 19.17 -0.73 12.45
N LYS A 306 19.12 -0.93 13.76
CA LYS A 306 18.65 0.07 14.71
C LYS A 306 19.55 1.31 14.67
N ASN A 307 20.87 1.12 14.76
CA ASN A 307 21.84 2.19 14.66
C ASN A 307 21.72 2.96 13.34
N SER A 308 21.40 2.28 12.23
CA SER A 308 21.15 2.93 10.94
C SER A 308 19.90 3.80 10.98
N ILE A 309 18.81 3.36 11.60
CA ILE A 309 17.61 4.19 11.79
C ILE A 309 17.93 5.36 12.73
N ASP A 310 18.55 5.10 13.88
CA ASP A 310 18.87 6.13 14.86
C ASP A 310 19.84 7.20 14.31
N LYS A 311 20.73 6.80 13.39
CA LYS A 311 21.70 7.71 12.77
C LYS A 311 21.16 8.46 11.56
N TYR A 312 20.34 7.83 10.74
CA TYR A 312 19.99 8.33 9.40
C TYR A 312 18.54 8.70 9.21
N HIS A 313 17.63 8.37 10.16
CA HIS A 313 16.23 8.73 10.02
C HIS A 313 16.00 10.22 10.26
N PRO A 314 15.36 10.96 9.34
CA PRO A 314 15.22 12.42 9.43
C PRO A 314 14.47 12.93 10.68
N ARG A 315 13.59 12.10 11.26
CA ARG A 315 12.81 12.45 12.47
C ARG A 315 13.55 12.15 13.78
N GLN A 316 14.74 11.57 13.73
CA GLN A 316 15.49 11.24 14.94
C GLN A 316 16.03 12.48 15.68
N TRP A 317 16.26 13.57 14.94
CA TRP A 317 16.81 14.82 15.47
C TRP A 317 15.75 15.78 16.03
N ILE A 318 14.47 15.42 15.94
CA ILE A 318 13.37 16.21 16.51
C ILE A 318 13.22 15.79 17.97
N LYS A 319 13.58 16.70 18.90
CA LYS A 319 13.45 16.44 20.34
C LYS A 319 11.97 16.28 20.71
N SER A 320 11.61 15.17 21.30
CA SER A 320 10.26 14.83 21.79
C SER A 320 9.78 15.69 22.97
N GLY A 321 10.61 16.62 23.46
CA GLY A 321 10.38 17.35 24.72
C GLY A 321 9.84 18.78 24.60
N GLU A 322 9.75 19.37 23.41
CA GLU A 322 9.28 20.77 23.25
C GLU A 322 7.82 20.92 22.88
N ASP A 323 7.04 19.86 22.95
CA ASP A 323 5.68 19.82 22.45
C ASP A 323 4.61 20.14 23.48
N ARG A 324 4.56 21.41 23.90
CA ARG A 324 3.38 21.98 24.58
C ARG A 324 2.09 21.84 23.76
N ASN A 325 2.19 21.72 22.44
CA ASN A 325 1.05 21.58 21.54
C ASN A 325 0.46 20.16 21.51
N GLU A 326 1.24 19.09 21.63
CA GLU A 326 0.69 17.73 21.72
C GLU A 326 -0.15 17.50 22.98
N LYS A 327 0.27 18.05 24.12
CA LYS A 327 -0.52 17.98 25.35
C LYS A 327 -1.86 18.72 25.21
N ARG A 328 -1.86 19.93 24.64
CA ARG A 328 -3.09 20.69 24.36
C ARG A 328 -3.97 19.99 23.33
N SER A 329 -3.38 19.34 22.34
CA SER A 329 -4.08 18.58 21.30
C SER A 329 -4.80 17.35 21.83
N CYS A 330 -4.22 16.65 22.80
CA CYS A 330 -4.89 15.57 23.50
C CYS A 330 -6.02 16.07 24.40
N GLU A 331 -5.86 17.25 25.02
CA GLU A 331 -6.89 17.85 25.88
C GLU A 331 -8.11 18.33 25.10
N ALA A 332 -7.93 18.89 23.89
CA ALA A 332 -9.04 19.33 23.03
C ALA A 332 -9.87 18.15 22.46
N VAL A 333 -9.29 16.96 22.35
CA VAL A 333 -10.05 15.73 22.14
C VAL A 333 -10.70 15.26 23.46
N HIS A 334 -10.34 15.87 24.62
CA HIS A 334 -10.87 15.52 25.94
C HIS A 334 -12.05 16.40 26.41
N SER A 335 -12.30 17.53 25.79
CA SER A 335 -13.47 18.38 25.97
C SER A 335 -14.53 18.10 24.89
#